data_7ea4ef63fccf219ed00651a74b9e3819
#
_entry.id   7ea4ef63fccf219ed00651a74b9e3819
#
_cell.length_a   1.000
_cell.length_b   1.000
_cell.length_c   1.000
_cell.angle_alpha   90.00
_cell.angle_beta   90.00
_cell.angle_gamma   90.00
#
_symmetry.space_group_name_H-M   'P 1'
#
loop_
_entity.id
_entity.type
_entity.pdbx_description
1 polymer ?
#
loop_
_entity_poly.entity_id
_entity_poly.type
_entity_poly.pdbx_seq_one_letter_code
_entity_poly.pdbx_strand_id
1 'polypeptide(L)'
;MKRLRITIFALLAFSLVLLVVSSGVRLLIKDRTLPVIECPQQELRVSAKDGSDALLQGVTASDGKDGDLTDSIVVEQITGTGTAGKVTVTYAVADRDHHVASCSRTVIYTDYVPPRFSLSRPLI
;
A
#
# COMPACT_ATOMS: atom_id res chain seq x y z
N MET A 1 -21.19 -17.85 55.14
CA MET A 1 -19.94 -17.73 54.35
C MET A 1 -19.98 -18.47 53.03
N LYS A 2 -20.83 -19.46 52.87
CA LYS A 2 -21.01 -20.15 51.58
C LYS A 2 -21.45 -19.19 50.45
N ARG A 3 -22.29 -18.22 50.77
CA ARG A 3 -22.76 -17.23 49.79
C ARG A 3 -21.65 -16.33 49.28
N LEU A 4 -20.70 -15.97 50.12
CA LEU A 4 -19.53 -15.16 49.72
C LEU A 4 -18.61 -15.94 48.79
N ARG A 5 -18.40 -17.23 49.05
CA ARG A 5 -17.58 -18.09 48.15
C ARG A 5 -18.23 -18.26 46.81
N ILE A 6 -19.51 -18.43 46.73
CA ILE A 6 -20.29 -18.57 45.49
C ILE A 6 -20.16 -17.29 44.65
N THR A 7 -20.29 -16.12 45.27
CA THR A 7 -20.16 -14.84 44.57
C THR A 7 -18.76 -14.62 44.03
N ILE A 8 -17.72 -15.00 44.78
CA ILE A 8 -16.34 -14.92 44.33
C ILE A 8 -16.12 -15.84 43.13
N PHE A 9 -16.57 -17.10 43.19
CA PHE A 9 -16.43 -18.02 42.04
C PHE A 9 -17.22 -17.56 40.83
N ALA A 10 -18.41 -16.97 41.02
CA ALA A 10 -19.19 -16.40 39.92
C ALA A 10 -18.47 -15.24 39.25
N LEU A 11 -17.86 -14.35 40.02
CA LEU A 11 -17.09 -13.23 39.49
C LEU A 11 -15.85 -13.69 38.73
N LEU A 12 -15.13 -14.69 39.25
CA LEU A 12 -13.98 -15.26 38.59
C LEU A 12 -14.36 -15.94 37.26
N ALA A 13 -15.43 -16.70 37.25
CA ALA A 13 -15.95 -17.36 36.07
C ALA A 13 -16.38 -16.33 35.01
N PHE A 14 -17.04 -15.26 35.41
CA PHE A 14 -17.47 -14.19 34.54
C PHE A 14 -16.27 -13.45 33.92
N SER A 15 -15.25 -13.16 34.74
CA SER A 15 -14.01 -12.54 34.28
C SER A 15 -13.28 -13.43 33.28
N LEU A 16 -13.22 -14.73 33.52
CA LEU A 16 -12.60 -15.68 32.61
C LEU A 16 -13.33 -15.74 31.26
N VAL A 17 -14.67 -15.76 31.28
CA VAL A 17 -15.49 -15.76 30.06
C VAL A 17 -15.24 -14.48 29.27
N LEU A 18 -15.21 -13.31 29.91
CA LEU A 18 -14.89 -12.05 29.24
C LEU A 18 -13.51 -12.08 28.60
N LEU A 19 -12.52 -12.64 29.27
CA LEU A 19 -11.17 -12.75 28.73
C LEU A 19 -11.14 -13.63 27.48
N VAL A 20 -11.79 -14.78 27.51
CA VAL A 20 -11.86 -15.72 26.38
C VAL A 20 -12.60 -15.09 25.21
N VAL A 21 -13.74 -14.45 25.45
CA VAL A 21 -14.53 -13.76 24.41
C VAL A 21 -13.72 -12.63 23.80
N SER A 22 -13.07 -11.81 24.60
CA SER A 22 -12.21 -10.71 24.12
C SER A 22 -11.06 -11.24 23.25
N SER A 23 -10.41 -12.31 23.65
CA SER A 23 -9.34 -12.93 22.88
C SER A 23 -9.87 -13.52 21.57
N GLY A 24 -11.02 -14.19 21.61
CA GLY A 24 -11.66 -14.75 20.43
C GLY A 24 -12.08 -13.67 19.42
N VAL A 25 -12.63 -12.57 19.91
CA VAL A 25 -13.03 -11.42 19.07
C VAL A 25 -11.78 -10.81 18.40
N ARG A 26 -10.69 -10.66 19.13
CA ARG A 26 -9.43 -10.15 18.53
C ARG A 26 -8.90 -11.06 17.43
N LEU A 27 -9.00 -12.37 17.60
CA LEU A 27 -8.56 -13.33 16.57
C LEU A 27 -9.48 -13.29 15.36
N LEU A 28 -10.79 -13.08 15.57
CA LEU A 28 -11.76 -12.97 14.48
C LEU A 28 -11.67 -11.64 13.72
N ILE A 29 -11.27 -10.56 14.42
CA ILE A 29 -11.12 -9.22 13.84
C ILE A 29 -9.78 -9.07 13.13
N LYS A 30 -8.82 -9.96 13.39
CA LYS A 30 -7.56 -9.91 12.69
C LYS A 30 -7.81 -9.95 11.19
N ASP A 31 -7.38 -8.90 10.52
CA ASP A 31 -7.53 -8.78 9.09
C ASP A 31 -6.70 -9.86 8.40
N ARG A 32 -7.39 -10.74 7.70
CA ARG A 32 -6.77 -11.75 6.83
C ARG A 32 -6.89 -11.39 5.38
N THR A 33 -7.54 -10.28 5.07
CA THR A 33 -7.67 -9.82 3.71
C THR A 33 -6.40 -9.07 3.30
N LEU A 34 -5.94 -9.35 2.10
CA LEU A 34 -4.84 -8.60 1.50
C LEU A 34 -5.41 -7.35 0.84
N PRO A 35 -4.69 -6.23 0.87
CA PRO A 35 -5.10 -5.07 0.11
C PRO A 35 -5.05 -5.38 -1.38
N VAL A 36 -5.93 -4.75 -2.14
CA VAL A 36 -5.98 -4.86 -3.59
C VAL A 36 -5.61 -3.51 -4.17
N ILE A 37 -4.62 -3.50 -5.04
CA ILE A 37 -4.19 -2.32 -5.77
C ILE A 37 -4.50 -2.52 -7.25
N GLU A 38 -5.12 -1.52 -7.88
CA GLU A 38 -5.53 -1.60 -9.26
C GLU A 38 -4.84 -0.52 -10.08
N CYS A 39 -4.21 -0.94 -11.17
CA CYS A 39 -3.59 -0.09 -12.17
C CYS A 39 -4.30 -0.36 -13.51
N PRO A 40 -5.50 0.21 -13.75
CA PRO A 40 -6.28 -0.13 -14.93
C PRO A 40 -5.65 0.30 -16.25
N GLN A 41 -4.79 1.32 -16.20
CA GLN A 41 -4.05 1.79 -17.37
C GLN A 41 -2.65 1.21 -17.36
N GLN A 42 -2.34 0.39 -18.37
CA GLN A 42 -1.00 -0.20 -18.52
C GLN A 42 0.04 0.84 -18.92
N GLU A 43 -0.37 1.89 -19.58
CA GLU A 43 0.48 3.00 -19.98
C GLU A 43 -0.11 4.31 -19.48
N LEU A 44 0.72 5.12 -18.85
CA LEU A 44 0.39 6.47 -18.42
C LEU A 44 1.31 7.45 -19.14
N ARG A 45 0.73 8.48 -19.71
CA ARG A 45 1.47 9.56 -20.34
C ARG A 45 1.43 10.78 -19.44
N VAL A 46 2.58 11.27 -19.07
CA VAL A 46 2.73 12.43 -18.18
C VAL A 46 3.80 13.36 -18.73
N SER A 47 3.73 14.62 -18.31
CA SER A 47 4.80 15.58 -18.55
C SER A 47 5.88 15.43 -17.49
N ALA A 48 7.15 15.58 -17.88
CA ALA A 48 8.26 15.61 -16.94
C ALA A 48 8.15 16.79 -15.95
N LYS A 49 7.36 17.80 -16.29
CA LYS A 49 7.08 18.95 -15.42
C LYS A 49 6.01 18.67 -14.37
N ASP A 50 5.20 17.61 -14.58
CA ASP A 50 4.21 17.20 -13.61
C ASP A 50 4.92 16.59 -12.39
N GLY A 51 4.35 16.81 -11.21
CA GLY A 51 4.90 16.25 -9.98
C GLY A 51 4.65 14.75 -9.84
N SER A 52 5.14 14.18 -8.75
CA SER A 52 4.93 12.77 -8.43
C SER A 52 3.46 12.38 -8.33
N ASP A 53 2.57 13.31 -8.04
CA ASP A 53 1.12 13.06 -7.99
C ASP A 53 0.57 12.60 -9.33
N ALA A 54 1.14 13.08 -10.44
CA ALA A 54 0.75 12.64 -11.77
C ALA A 54 1.02 11.16 -12.01
N LEU A 55 2.04 10.60 -11.36
CA LEU A 55 2.36 9.18 -11.44
C LEU A 55 1.33 8.30 -10.75
N LEU A 56 0.59 8.84 -9.78
CA LEU A 56 -0.44 8.14 -9.04
C LEU A 56 -1.81 8.21 -9.69
N GLN A 57 -1.92 8.92 -10.80
CA GLN A 57 -3.19 9.13 -11.49
C GLN A 57 -3.78 7.80 -11.96
N GLY A 58 -5.04 7.56 -11.61
CA GLY A 58 -5.76 6.37 -12.02
C GLY A 58 -5.43 5.10 -11.22
N VAL A 59 -4.48 5.16 -10.29
CA VAL A 59 -4.18 4.03 -9.40
C VAL A 59 -5.09 4.09 -8.19
N THR A 60 -5.74 2.98 -7.87
CA THR A 60 -6.63 2.87 -6.72
C THR A 60 -6.26 1.65 -5.88
N ALA A 61 -6.52 1.74 -4.59
CA ALA A 61 -6.30 0.63 -3.68
C ALA A 61 -7.43 0.56 -2.66
N SER A 62 -7.75 -0.64 -2.25
CA SER A 62 -8.78 -0.91 -1.25
C SER A 62 -8.44 -2.15 -0.45
N ASP A 63 -8.99 -2.22 0.75
CA ASP A 63 -8.92 -3.37 1.63
C ASP A 63 -10.29 -3.64 2.22
N GLY A 64 -10.63 -4.92 2.38
CA GLY A 64 -11.95 -5.32 2.89
C GLY A 64 -12.24 -4.82 4.30
N LYS A 65 -11.22 -4.59 5.12
CA LYS A 65 -11.34 -4.08 6.49
C LYS A 65 -11.09 -2.58 6.59
N ASP A 66 -10.01 -2.11 5.97
CA ASP A 66 -9.57 -0.73 6.09
C ASP A 66 -10.22 0.22 5.09
N GLY A 67 -10.94 -0.32 4.10
CA GLY A 67 -11.64 0.46 3.10
C GLY A 67 -10.70 1.00 2.01
N ASP A 68 -10.90 2.26 1.62
CA ASP A 68 -10.13 2.90 0.58
C ASP A 68 -8.71 3.23 1.08
N LEU A 69 -7.70 2.68 0.40
CA LEU A 69 -6.29 2.90 0.67
C LEU A 69 -5.60 3.72 -0.42
N THR A 70 -6.35 4.33 -1.32
CA THR A 70 -5.80 5.07 -2.46
C THR A 70 -4.82 6.15 -2.03
N ASP A 71 -5.09 6.86 -0.94
CA ASP A 71 -4.20 7.90 -0.42
C ASP A 71 -2.92 7.34 0.21
N SER A 72 -2.89 6.04 0.47
CA SER A 72 -1.73 5.36 1.07
C SER A 72 -0.81 4.73 0.04
N ILE A 73 -1.14 4.83 -1.24
CA ILE A 73 -0.30 4.30 -2.32
C ILE A 73 0.97 5.14 -2.43
N VAL A 74 2.11 4.46 -2.51
CA VAL A 74 3.42 5.08 -2.70
C VAL A 74 4.09 4.52 -3.94
N VAL A 75 4.95 5.31 -4.55
CA VAL A 75 5.84 4.84 -5.62
C VAL A 75 7.02 4.14 -4.95
N GLU A 76 7.09 2.83 -5.13
CA GLU A 76 8.14 2.00 -4.54
C GLU A 76 9.41 2.03 -5.36
N GLN A 77 9.28 1.95 -6.69
CA GLN A 77 10.42 1.86 -7.58
C GLN A 77 10.11 2.44 -8.95
N ILE A 78 11.09 3.06 -9.55
CA ILE A 78 11.08 3.51 -10.93
C ILE A 78 12.25 2.88 -11.64
N THR A 79 11.99 2.10 -12.68
CA THR A 79 13.00 1.37 -13.43
C THR A 79 12.96 1.78 -14.90
N GLY A 80 14.12 2.05 -15.47
CA GLY A 80 14.21 2.34 -16.90
C GLY A 80 13.91 1.12 -17.76
N THR A 81 13.23 1.34 -18.88
CA THR A 81 12.88 0.27 -19.83
C THR A 81 13.94 0.06 -20.92
N GLY A 82 14.99 0.87 -20.93
CA GLY A 82 15.95 0.94 -22.03
C GLY A 82 15.49 1.84 -23.18
N THR A 83 14.26 2.33 -23.15
CA THR A 83 13.73 3.28 -24.13
C THR A 83 13.66 4.66 -23.49
N ALA A 84 14.18 5.66 -24.21
CA ALA A 84 14.18 7.04 -23.73
C ALA A 84 12.74 7.53 -23.49
N GLY A 85 12.50 8.18 -22.34
CA GLY A 85 11.21 8.70 -21.97
C GLY A 85 10.21 7.66 -21.47
N LYS A 86 10.57 6.39 -21.41
CA LYS A 86 9.75 5.31 -20.86
C LYS A 86 10.37 4.73 -19.61
N VAL A 87 9.57 4.62 -18.56
CA VAL A 87 9.96 3.96 -17.31
C VAL A 87 8.86 3.03 -16.84
N THR A 88 9.24 2.02 -16.07
CA THR A 88 8.29 1.19 -15.35
C THR A 88 8.21 1.70 -13.91
N VAL A 89 7.01 2.04 -13.48
CA VAL A 89 6.75 2.51 -12.12
C VAL A 89 6.03 1.41 -11.36
N THR A 90 6.57 1.05 -10.21
CA THR A 90 5.97 0.09 -9.30
C THR A 90 5.38 0.83 -8.11
N TYR A 91 4.12 0.57 -7.85
CA TYR A 91 3.37 1.15 -6.74
C TYR A 91 3.21 0.11 -5.65
N ALA A 92 3.17 0.55 -4.43
CA ALA A 92 2.89 -0.31 -3.28
C ALA A 92 1.89 0.36 -2.35
N VAL A 93 1.09 -0.44 -1.69
CA VAL A 93 0.17 -0.01 -0.65
C VAL A 93 0.22 -1.02 0.49
N ALA A 94 0.16 -0.53 1.71
CA ALA A 94 0.10 -1.35 2.90
C ALA A 94 -1.20 -1.05 3.66
N ASP A 95 -1.81 -2.09 4.22
CA ASP A 95 -2.92 -1.95 5.15
C ASP A 95 -2.42 -1.74 6.59
N ARG A 96 -3.35 -1.61 7.53
CA ARG A 96 -3.01 -1.42 8.94
C ARG A 96 -2.35 -2.64 9.57
N ASP A 97 -2.57 -3.82 9.01
CA ASP A 97 -1.99 -5.07 9.48
C ASP A 97 -0.66 -5.39 8.78
N HIS A 98 -0.09 -4.43 8.05
CA HIS A 98 1.19 -4.53 7.34
C HIS A 98 1.20 -5.52 6.17
N HIS A 99 0.04 -5.84 5.60
CA HIS A 99 -0.03 -6.55 4.34
C HIS A 99 0.28 -5.58 3.21
N VAL A 100 1.11 -6.00 2.26
CA VAL A 100 1.56 -5.17 1.14
C VAL A 100 1.05 -5.75 -0.16
N ALA A 101 0.49 -4.90 -1.01
CA ALA A 101 0.17 -5.22 -2.40
C ALA A 101 0.92 -4.26 -3.31
N SER A 102 1.22 -4.70 -4.52
CA SER A 102 1.94 -3.88 -5.50
C SER A 102 1.40 -4.09 -6.89
N CYS A 103 1.55 -3.08 -7.74
CA CYS A 103 1.33 -3.18 -9.17
C CYS A 103 2.35 -2.32 -9.91
N SER A 104 2.51 -2.60 -11.20
CA SER A 104 3.44 -1.86 -12.05
C SER A 104 2.74 -1.43 -13.32
N ARG A 105 3.18 -0.29 -13.87
CA ARG A 105 2.77 0.15 -15.20
C ARG A 105 3.89 0.93 -15.85
N THR A 106 3.78 1.07 -17.17
CA THR A 106 4.71 1.89 -17.95
C THR A 106 4.26 3.33 -17.93
N VAL A 107 5.20 4.23 -17.64
CA VAL A 107 4.99 5.68 -17.70
C VAL A 107 5.79 6.25 -18.84
N ILE A 108 5.15 7.05 -19.68
CA ILE A 108 5.76 7.69 -20.83
C ILE A 108 5.77 9.20 -20.57
N TYR A 109 6.96 9.78 -20.57
CA TYR A 109 7.11 11.23 -20.48
C TYR A 109 6.96 11.85 -21.87
N THR A 110 5.95 12.67 -22.05
CA THR A 110 5.59 13.25 -23.34
C THR A 110 6.55 14.35 -23.81
N ASP A 111 7.24 14.98 -22.86
CA ASP A 111 8.16 16.08 -23.09
C ASP A 111 9.58 15.73 -22.64
N TYR A 112 9.92 14.44 -22.65
CA TYR A 112 11.26 13.98 -22.29
C TYR A 112 12.27 14.46 -23.31
N VAL A 113 13.29 15.16 -22.83
CA VAL A 113 14.44 15.56 -23.62
C VAL A 113 15.65 14.78 -23.10
N PRO A 114 16.28 13.90 -23.91
CA PRO A 114 17.46 13.19 -23.45
C PRO A 114 18.57 14.17 -23.11
N PRO A 115 19.36 13.92 -22.04
CA PRO A 115 20.45 14.78 -21.67
C PRO A 115 21.49 14.80 -22.80
N ARG A 116 21.86 15.98 -23.21
CA ARG A 116 22.90 16.18 -24.21
C ARG A 116 24.16 16.61 -23.49
N PHE A 117 25.22 15.81 -23.66
CA PHE A 117 26.53 16.20 -23.18
C PHE A 117 27.25 16.98 -24.29
N SER A 118 27.44 18.27 -24.02
CA SER A 118 28.31 19.09 -24.87
C SER A 118 29.68 19.11 -24.23
N LEU A 119 30.61 18.32 -24.79
CA LEU A 119 32.00 18.29 -24.35
C LEU A 119 32.75 19.33 -25.13
N SER A 120 33.29 20.34 -24.43
CA SER A 120 34.16 21.33 -25.03
C SER A 120 35.56 20.79 -25.34
N ARG A 121 35.88 19.59 -24.79
CA ARG A 121 37.16 18.88 -25.04
C ARG A 121 36.88 17.39 -25.24
N PRO A 122 37.59 16.72 -26.17
CA PRO A 122 37.52 15.27 -26.28
C PRO A 122 38.02 14.60 -24.99
N LEU A 123 37.39 13.50 -24.60
CA LEU A 123 37.72 12.72 -23.41
C LEU A 123 38.94 11.81 -23.61
N ILE A 124 39.95 12.26 -24.32
CA ILE A 124 41.16 11.46 -24.55
C ILE A 124 42.32 12.18 -23.89
#